data_c5462ab548bf888d53f5707c2014ec5c
#
_entry.id   c5462ab548bf888d53f5707c2014ec5c
#
_cell.length_a   1.000
_cell.length_b   1.000
_cell.length_c   1.000
_cell.angle_alpha   90.00
_cell.angle_beta   90.00
_cell.angle_gamma   90.00
#
_symmetry.space_group_name_H-M   'P 1'
#
loop_
_entity.id
_entity.type
_entity.pdbx_description
1 polymer ?
#
loop_
_entity_poly.entity_id
_entity_poly.type
_entity_poly.pdbx_seq_one_letter_code
_entity_poly.pdbx_strand_id
1 'polypeptide(L)'
;MKKLLNRVLFSKSATAFFTALSAVSVLIFYSVRYGFVFVDNVLYTGFSLGLFVFTAIGYACLLTVLNAKVKRKFFIPEKYMNVIAFISEALSVIVLIYSIVALITDKGMSLSSAFELFRSAFPIWLIIVGISFFAFAFPLIPNKNARRVVSGITAFVLLITAVNAVFPLAPFSFTSEPVVFDNGTQYSVAFSTSDDSTAYIEYEKDGQTHRIYDDSNGRKNCGKIHSVTVSKEEFSGCTYKVGATRVIDELSYGGRTGKTIESESISFNDSFGENIDVLTVSDWHTKNDKAVSASKSLGDYQAVILLGDCAPALMSEDDIADYILDFAAELSGGSMPVIYVRGNHETRGRAAAELAECIGYNQFYYTTSLGNYDFVVLDSCEDKEDSHPEYGGMVDYQSYRTDMVEWLESLEKTDNKTIALCHSPEICIETDLSDRALSKLDSMGISLLASGHLHELDFDDSGAFPVFVDGGVDADGSGSFVASIMHISSDGIELCSADTDGQILLSEQVLWR
;
A
#
# COMPACT_ATOMS: atom_id res chain seq x y z
N MET A 1 15.35 58.91 -13.56
CA MET A 1 14.37 57.87 -13.21
C MET A 1 14.00 57.00 -14.45
N LYS A 2 13.47 57.54 -15.54
CA LYS A 2 13.14 56.81 -16.78
C LYS A 2 14.29 55.97 -17.39
N LYS A 3 15.53 56.53 -17.41
CA LYS A 3 16.72 55.79 -17.90
C LYS A 3 17.19 54.65 -16.96
N LEU A 4 17.00 54.84 -15.66
CA LEU A 4 17.35 53.83 -14.65
C LEU A 4 16.31 52.69 -14.67
N LEU A 5 15.01 53.05 -14.74
CA LEU A 5 13.91 52.07 -14.86
C LEU A 5 14.06 51.23 -16.14
N ASN A 6 14.38 51.84 -17.26
CA ASN A 6 14.65 51.12 -18.51
C ASN A 6 15.90 50.25 -18.44
N ARG A 7 16.94 50.59 -17.69
CA ARG A 7 18.13 49.77 -17.51
C ARG A 7 17.91 48.58 -16.61
N VAL A 8 17.07 48.72 -15.58
CA VAL A 8 16.78 47.66 -14.61
C VAL A 8 15.74 46.70 -15.19
N LEU A 9 14.60 47.20 -15.68
CA LEU A 9 13.50 46.38 -16.19
C LEU A 9 13.79 45.69 -17.54
N PHE A 10 14.66 46.28 -18.34
CA PHE A 10 14.97 45.74 -19.68
C PHE A 10 16.44 45.29 -19.82
N SER A 11 17.14 45.07 -18.69
CA SER A 11 18.44 44.39 -18.75
C SER A 11 18.22 42.89 -19.05
N LYS A 12 19.20 42.27 -19.69
CA LYS A 12 19.16 40.82 -20.00
C LYS A 12 18.93 39.98 -18.74
N SER A 13 19.50 40.38 -17.62
CA SER A 13 19.36 39.71 -16.32
C SER A 13 17.97 39.91 -15.71
N ALA A 14 17.40 41.12 -15.74
CA ALA A 14 16.06 41.39 -15.29
C ALA A 14 15.03 40.60 -16.11
N THR A 15 15.21 40.57 -17.42
CA THR A 15 14.33 39.81 -18.31
C THR A 15 14.36 38.31 -18.00
N ALA A 16 15.54 37.72 -17.80
CA ALA A 16 15.67 36.31 -17.41
C ALA A 16 15.04 36.05 -16.06
N PHE A 17 15.22 36.94 -15.09
CA PHE A 17 14.61 36.84 -13.77
C PHE A 17 13.06 36.88 -13.82
N PHE A 18 12.50 37.89 -14.51
CA PHE A 18 11.04 38.00 -14.63
C PHE A 18 10.42 36.86 -15.45
N THR A 19 11.15 36.35 -16.45
CA THR A 19 10.73 35.15 -17.21
C THR A 19 10.66 33.91 -16.28
N ALA A 20 11.69 33.70 -15.47
CA ALA A 20 11.70 32.62 -14.50
C ALA A 20 10.59 32.79 -13.43
N LEU A 21 10.40 34.02 -12.92
CA LEU A 21 9.36 34.35 -11.96
C LEU A 21 7.96 34.09 -12.55
N SER A 22 7.71 34.49 -13.79
CA SER A 22 6.44 34.21 -14.47
C SER A 22 6.18 32.71 -14.64
N ALA A 23 7.20 31.93 -15.01
CA ALA A 23 7.09 30.49 -15.15
C ALA A 23 6.77 29.82 -13.79
N VAL A 24 7.47 30.24 -12.73
CA VAL A 24 7.20 29.74 -11.36
C VAL A 24 5.80 30.14 -10.88
N SER A 25 5.37 31.37 -11.15
CA SER A 25 4.02 31.84 -10.79
C SER A 25 2.91 31.04 -11.48
N VAL A 26 3.07 30.76 -12.77
CA VAL A 26 2.13 29.91 -13.54
C VAL A 26 2.09 28.50 -12.97
N LEU A 27 3.24 27.95 -12.61
CA LEU A 27 3.35 26.63 -12.03
C LEU A 27 2.63 26.56 -10.67
N ILE A 28 2.93 27.47 -9.75
CA ILE A 28 2.30 27.52 -8.42
C ILE A 28 0.79 27.74 -8.57
N PHE A 29 0.36 28.64 -9.44
CA PHE A 29 -1.05 28.88 -9.72
C PHE A 29 -1.74 27.63 -10.23
N TYR A 30 -1.14 26.93 -11.19
CA TYR A 30 -1.68 25.69 -11.71
C TYR A 30 -1.77 24.61 -10.64
N SER A 31 -0.70 24.44 -9.86
CA SER A 31 -0.66 23.43 -8.78
C SER A 31 -1.71 23.71 -7.69
N VAL A 32 -1.82 24.97 -7.23
CA VAL A 32 -2.80 25.34 -6.19
C VAL A 32 -4.24 25.27 -6.71
N ARG A 33 -4.48 25.63 -7.96
CA ARG A 33 -5.85 25.72 -8.53
C ARG A 33 -6.36 24.45 -9.15
N TYR A 34 -5.50 23.57 -9.61
CA TYR A 34 -5.94 22.31 -10.22
C TYR A 34 -6.65 21.40 -9.22
N GLY A 35 -6.26 21.44 -7.95
CA GLY A 35 -6.98 20.74 -6.87
C GLY A 35 -8.32 21.37 -6.48
N PHE A 36 -8.52 22.66 -6.72
CA PHE A 36 -9.75 23.39 -6.32
C PHE A 36 -10.79 23.58 -7.42
N VAL A 37 -10.38 23.53 -8.68
CA VAL A 37 -11.15 24.10 -9.79
C VAL A 37 -12.17 23.14 -10.38
N PHE A 38 -12.09 21.85 -10.12
CA PHE A 38 -12.87 20.90 -10.89
C PHE A 38 -14.34 20.79 -10.47
N VAL A 39 -14.78 21.38 -9.35
CA VAL A 39 -16.03 20.89 -8.81
C VAL A 39 -17.16 21.89 -8.68
N ASP A 40 -16.96 23.09 -8.22
CA ASP A 40 -18.14 23.80 -7.72
C ASP A 40 -18.52 25.09 -8.42
N ASN A 41 -17.79 25.56 -9.42
CA ASN A 41 -18.19 26.81 -10.05
C ASN A 41 -17.65 27.02 -11.46
N VAL A 42 -18.52 26.89 -12.47
CA VAL A 42 -18.23 27.19 -13.88
C VAL A 42 -17.65 28.61 -14.03
N LEU A 43 -18.09 29.57 -13.23
CA LEU A 43 -17.58 30.93 -13.20
C LEU A 43 -16.13 30.98 -12.66
N TYR A 44 -15.83 30.17 -11.64
CA TYR A 44 -14.50 30.09 -11.04
C TYR A 44 -13.51 29.39 -11.97
N THR A 45 -13.95 28.34 -12.63
CA THR A 45 -13.19 27.60 -13.66
C THR A 45 -12.92 28.50 -14.86
N GLY A 46 -13.91 29.24 -15.33
CA GLY A 46 -13.79 30.20 -16.43
C GLY A 46 -12.84 31.36 -16.08
N PHE A 47 -12.89 31.88 -14.88
CA PHE A 47 -11.98 32.93 -14.41
C PHE A 47 -10.54 32.44 -14.31
N SER A 48 -10.33 31.26 -13.76
CA SER A 48 -9.01 30.64 -13.62
C SER A 48 -8.40 30.28 -14.97
N LEU A 49 -9.19 29.71 -15.88
CA LEU A 49 -8.79 29.44 -17.26
C LEU A 49 -8.50 30.75 -18.00
N GLY A 50 -9.32 31.77 -17.83
CA GLY A 50 -9.12 33.10 -18.40
C GLY A 50 -7.82 33.73 -17.92
N LEU A 51 -7.51 33.67 -16.63
CA LEU A 51 -6.29 34.18 -16.04
C LEU A 51 -5.05 33.40 -16.54
N PHE A 52 -5.15 32.09 -16.66
CA PHE A 52 -4.12 31.25 -17.24
C PHE A 52 -3.84 31.63 -18.70
N VAL A 53 -4.88 31.73 -19.53
CA VAL A 53 -4.78 32.13 -20.95
C VAL A 53 -4.21 33.54 -21.07
N PHE A 54 -4.64 34.47 -20.22
CA PHE A 54 -4.14 35.85 -20.23
C PHE A 54 -2.66 35.93 -19.82
N THR A 55 -2.27 35.17 -18.80
CA THR A 55 -0.86 35.05 -18.39
C THR A 55 -0.02 34.42 -19.48
N ALA A 56 -0.51 33.36 -20.14
CA ALA A 56 0.17 32.72 -21.27
C ALA A 56 0.32 33.65 -22.49
N ILE A 57 -0.72 34.44 -22.81
CA ILE A 57 -0.69 35.44 -23.89
C ILE A 57 0.31 36.55 -23.52
N GLY A 58 0.27 37.08 -22.30
CA GLY A 58 1.19 38.08 -21.83
C GLY A 58 2.63 37.60 -21.86
N TYR A 59 2.87 36.38 -21.45
CA TYR A 59 4.14 35.69 -21.54
C TYR A 59 4.60 35.57 -23.03
N ALA A 60 3.72 35.09 -23.92
CA ALA A 60 4.03 35.04 -25.36
C ALA A 60 4.35 36.42 -25.95
N CYS A 61 3.66 37.47 -25.50
CA CYS A 61 3.96 38.86 -25.89
C CYS A 61 5.33 39.32 -25.39
N LEU A 62 5.65 39.07 -24.09
CA LEU A 62 6.98 39.35 -23.53
C LEU A 62 8.08 38.67 -24.33
N LEU A 63 7.88 37.40 -24.64
CA LEU A 63 8.76 36.59 -25.41
C LEU A 63 8.96 37.17 -26.83
N THR A 64 7.88 37.63 -27.45
CA THR A 64 7.93 38.27 -28.80
C THR A 64 8.69 39.59 -28.75
N VAL A 65 8.51 40.42 -27.71
CA VAL A 65 9.28 41.65 -27.47
C VAL A 65 10.78 41.35 -27.38
N LEU A 66 11.13 40.31 -26.62
CA LEU A 66 12.53 39.93 -26.44
C LEU A 66 13.15 39.44 -27.75
N ASN A 67 12.43 38.61 -28.48
CA ASN A 67 12.88 38.09 -29.77
C ASN A 67 13.00 39.21 -30.81
N ALA A 68 12.08 40.16 -30.82
CA ALA A 68 12.10 41.30 -31.71
C ALA A 68 13.24 42.29 -31.38
N LYS A 69 13.57 42.52 -30.09
CA LYS A 69 14.76 43.27 -29.68
C LYS A 69 16.05 42.64 -30.19
N VAL A 70 16.11 41.32 -30.30
CA VAL A 70 17.25 40.58 -30.82
C VAL A 70 17.30 40.66 -32.37
N LYS A 71 16.16 40.61 -33.05
CA LYS A 71 16.05 40.51 -34.51
C LYS A 71 15.64 41.80 -35.24
N ARG A 72 15.36 42.89 -34.52
CA ARG A 72 14.94 44.20 -35.06
C ARG A 72 13.70 44.18 -35.98
N LYS A 73 12.79 43.22 -35.84
CA LYS A 73 11.53 43.15 -36.59
C LYS A 73 10.34 43.08 -35.64
N PHE A 74 9.46 44.09 -35.69
CA PHE A 74 8.26 44.18 -34.85
C PHE A 74 7.01 44.15 -35.74
N PHE A 75 6.02 43.34 -35.32
CA PHE A 75 4.70 43.31 -35.92
C PHE A 75 3.72 44.27 -35.19
N ILE A 76 4.00 44.55 -33.93
CA ILE A 76 3.24 45.50 -33.07
C ILE A 76 4.20 46.60 -32.60
N PRO A 77 3.78 47.89 -32.55
CA PRO A 77 4.61 48.98 -32.07
C PRO A 77 5.21 48.74 -30.68
N GLU A 78 6.51 48.99 -30.51
CA GLU A 78 7.28 48.71 -29.30
C GLU A 78 6.62 49.27 -28.03
N LYS A 79 5.90 50.41 -28.13
CA LYS A 79 5.18 51.02 -27.01
C LYS A 79 4.11 50.10 -26.42
N TYR A 80 3.30 49.45 -27.26
CA TYR A 80 2.23 48.57 -26.82
C TYR A 80 2.76 47.25 -26.27
N MET A 81 3.80 46.73 -26.89
CA MET A 81 4.43 45.49 -26.44
C MET A 81 5.08 45.62 -25.07
N ASN A 82 5.71 46.79 -24.78
CA ASN A 82 6.26 47.08 -23.46
C ASN A 82 5.15 47.16 -22.37
N VAL A 83 3.97 47.71 -22.72
CA VAL A 83 2.83 47.80 -21.83
C VAL A 83 2.26 46.40 -21.55
N ILE A 84 2.08 45.58 -22.57
CA ILE A 84 1.57 44.23 -22.42
C ILE A 84 2.55 43.37 -21.60
N ALA A 85 3.84 43.47 -21.83
CA ALA A 85 4.87 42.80 -21.05
C ALA A 85 4.82 43.20 -19.57
N PHE A 86 4.68 44.50 -19.26
CA PHE A 86 4.57 45.01 -17.91
C PHE A 86 3.31 44.50 -17.21
N ILE A 87 2.15 44.55 -17.89
CA ILE A 87 0.89 44.02 -17.34
C ILE A 87 1.01 42.51 -17.06
N SER A 88 1.59 41.75 -17.97
CA SER A 88 1.80 40.32 -17.78
C SER A 88 2.70 40.00 -16.58
N GLU A 89 3.77 40.74 -16.39
CA GLU A 89 4.66 40.57 -15.24
C GLU A 89 3.99 40.97 -13.94
N ALA A 90 3.22 42.07 -13.91
CA ALA A 90 2.44 42.48 -12.75
C ALA A 90 1.41 41.42 -12.36
N LEU A 91 0.69 40.86 -13.34
CA LEU A 91 -0.27 39.77 -13.11
C LEU A 91 0.42 38.50 -12.59
N SER A 92 1.59 38.15 -13.13
CA SER A 92 2.36 37.00 -12.66
C SER A 92 2.80 37.13 -11.21
N VAL A 93 3.19 38.35 -10.78
CA VAL A 93 3.52 38.65 -9.38
C VAL A 93 2.27 38.54 -8.48
N ILE A 94 1.14 39.07 -8.93
CA ILE A 94 -0.14 38.99 -8.20
C ILE A 94 -0.56 37.50 -8.04
N VAL A 95 -0.47 36.71 -9.09
CA VAL A 95 -0.77 35.28 -9.07
C VAL A 95 0.16 34.54 -8.12
N LEU A 96 1.47 34.86 -8.14
CA LEU A 96 2.44 34.27 -7.21
C LEU A 96 2.08 34.58 -5.75
N ILE A 97 1.82 35.85 -5.42
CA ILE A 97 1.43 36.27 -4.07
C ILE A 97 0.15 35.56 -3.65
N TYR A 98 -0.86 35.55 -4.50
CA TYR A 98 -2.12 34.87 -4.23
C TYR A 98 -1.92 33.37 -3.99
N SER A 99 -1.10 32.70 -4.80
CA SER A 99 -0.81 31.28 -4.66
C SER A 99 -0.09 30.95 -3.35
N ILE A 100 0.86 31.82 -2.93
CA ILE A 100 1.56 31.67 -1.64
C ILE A 100 0.59 31.88 -0.49
N VAL A 101 -0.27 32.90 -0.57
CA VAL A 101 -1.29 33.17 0.47
C VAL A 101 -2.27 32.01 0.55
N ALA A 102 -2.75 31.49 -0.57
CA ALA A 102 -3.65 30.34 -0.60
C ALA A 102 -3.01 29.08 0.02
N LEU A 103 -1.73 28.79 -0.28
CA LEU A 103 -0.97 27.71 0.35
C LEU A 103 -0.84 27.86 1.88
N ILE A 104 -0.64 29.09 2.37
CA ILE A 104 -0.48 29.34 3.81
C ILE A 104 -1.84 29.30 4.54
N THR A 105 -2.92 29.75 3.89
CA THR A 105 -4.24 29.87 4.52
C THR A 105 -5.11 28.64 4.37
N ASP A 106 -4.79 27.77 3.43
CA ASP A 106 -5.56 26.55 3.20
C ASP A 106 -5.12 25.42 4.16
N LYS A 107 -5.90 25.27 5.22
CA LYS A 107 -5.65 24.27 6.27
C LYS A 107 -5.87 22.82 5.82
N GLY A 108 -6.42 22.61 4.63
CA GLY A 108 -6.71 21.27 4.08
C GLY A 108 -5.62 20.71 3.16
N MET A 109 -4.64 21.54 2.76
CA MET A 109 -3.60 21.09 1.85
C MET A 109 -2.32 20.72 2.60
N SER A 110 -2.02 19.42 2.67
CA SER A 110 -0.75 18.95 3.20
C SER A 110 0.41 19.29 2.24
N LEU A 111 1.64 19.34 2.79
CA LEU A 111 2.84 19.56 1.98
C LEU A 111 3.03 18.44 0.93
N SER A 112 2.60 17.21 1.26
CA SER A 112 2.59 16.06 0.34
C SER A 112 1.63 16.27 -0.82
N SER A 113 0.39 16.71 -0.57
CA SER A 113 -0.59 17.00 -1.64
C SER A 113 -0.12 18.12 -2.57
N ALA A 114 0.55 19.15 -2.03
CA ALA A 114 1.16 20.19 -2.85
C ALA A 114 2.31 19.66 -3.71
N PHE A 115 3.08 18.69 -3.20
CA PHE A 115 4.16 18.04 -3.93
C PHE A 115 3.64 17.13 -5.05
N GLU A 116 2.57 16.38 -4.82
CA GLU A 116 1.91 15.53 -5.83
C GLU A 116 1.32 16.38 -6.98
N LEU A 117 0.67 17.48 -6.66
CA LEU A 117 0.20 18.44 -7.66
C LEU A 117 1.37 19.05 -8.46
N PHE A 118 2.50 19.31 -7.81
CA PHE A 118 3.72 19.74 -8.47
C PHE A 118 4.25 18.65 -9.41
N ARG A 119 4.29 17.40 -8.97
CA ARG A 119 4.76 16.25 -9.75
C ARG A 119 3.92 16.04 -11.02
N SER A 120 2.61 16.15 -10.95
CA SER A 120 1.72 16.02 -12.12
C SER A 120 1.81 17.19 -13.10
N ALA A 121 2.05 18.42 -12.60
CA ALA A 121 2.21 19.62 -13.43
C ALA A 121 3.64 19.80 -13.98
N PHE A 122 4.63 19.18 -13.35
CA PHE A 122 6.06 19.35 -13.67
C PHE A 122 6.43 19.02 -15.12
N PRO A 123 5.92 17.96 -15.76
CA PRO A 123 6.19 17.67 -17.16
C PRO A 123 5.72 18.78 -18.11
N ILE A 124 4.52 19.33 -17.89
CA ILE A 124 3.95 20.42 -18.67
C ILE A 124 4.80 21.68 -18.48
N TRP A 125 5.16 21.97 -17.24
CA TRP A 125 6.04 23.10 -16.91
C TRP A 125 7.42 22.99 -17.57
N LEU A 126 8.06 21.81 -17.53
CA LEU A 126 9.33 21.57 -18.20
C LEU A 126 9.25 21.79 -19.72
N ILE A 127 8.15 21.37 -20.36
CA ILE A 127 7.92 21.62 -21.78
C ILE A 127 7.83 23.13 -22.04
N ILE A 128 7.03 23.86 -21.28
CA ILE A 128 6.85 25.32 -21.42
C ILE A 128 8.18 26.05 -21.17
N VAL A 129 8.88 25.71 -20.08
CA VAL A 129 10.20 26.29 -19.74
C VAL A 129 11.24 25.94 -20.79
N GLY A 130 11.26 24.71 -21.27
CA GLY A 130 12.18 24.27 -22.32
C GLY A 130 11.98 25.02 -23.63
N ILE A 131 10.73 25.14 -24.10
CA ILE A 131 10.39 25.92 -25.30
C ILE A 131 10.82 27.38 -25.10
N SER A 132 10.50 27.95 -23.92
CA SER A 132 10.85 29.32 -23.58
C SER A 132 12.35 29.52 -23.52
N PHE A 133 13.08 28.61 -22.90
CA PHE A 133 14.54 28.62 -22.81
C PHE A 133 15.18 28.60 -24.22
N PHE A 134 14.74 27.71 -25.10
CA PHE A 134 15.20 27.64 -26.46
C PHE A 134 14.91 28.92 -27.26
N ALA A 135 13.74 29.48 -27.09
CA ALA A 135 13.35 30.70 -27.79
C ALA A 135 14.18 31.94 -27.36
N PHE A 136 14.60 32.01 -26.09
CA PHE A 136 15.10 33.24 -25.47
C PHE A 136 16.51 33.17 -24.90
N ALA A 137 16.83 32.19 -24.09
CA ALA A 137 18.14 32.07 -23.44
C ALA A 137 19.20 31.53 -24.41
N PHE A 138 18.81 30.65 -25.29
CA PHE A 138 19.67 29.99 -26.22
C PHE A 138 20.42 30.95 -27.16
N PRO A 139 19.78 31.96 -27.79
CA PRO A 139 20.48 32.94 -28.63
C PRO A 139 21.47 33.82 -27.86
N LEU A 140 21.32 33.92 -26.52
CA LEU A 140 22.16 34.75 -25.65
C LEU A 140 23.48 34.06 -25.26
N ILE A 141 23.63 32.79 -25.48
CA ILE A 141 24.87 32.04 -25.18
C ILE A 141 25.91 32.38 -26.28
N PRO A 142 27.02 33.07 -25.96
CA PRO A 142 27.95 33.54 -26.96
C PRO A 142 28.76 32.41 -27.61
N ASN A 143 29.03 31.33 -26.89
CA ASN A 143 29.88 30.24 -27.35
C ASN A 143 29.07 29.18 -28.11
N LYS A 144 29.45 28.91 -29.37
CA LYS A 144 28.78 27.96 -30.26
C LYS A 144 28.80 26.52 -29.71
N ASN A 145 29.87 26.11 -29.03
CA ASN A 145 29.98 24.78 -28.45
C ASN A 145 29.13 24.67 -27.19
N ALA A 146 29.11 25.70 -26.33
CA ALA A 146 28.22 25.77 -25.19
C ALA A 146 26.74 25.72 -25.62
N ARG A 147 26.35 26.37 -26.71
CA ARG A 147 24.98 26.25 -27.26
C ARG A 147 24.65 24.81 -27.64
N ARG A 148 25.58 24.09 -28.29
CA ARG A 148 25.35 22.68 -28.68
C ARG A 148 25.17 21.77 -27.47
N VAL A 149 25.99 21.93 -26.42
CA VAL A 149 25.90 21.16 -25.19
C VAL A 149 24.57 21.44 -24.48
N VAL A 150 24.23 22.71 -24.29
CA VAL A 150 22.97 23.10 -23.65
C VAL A 150 21.76 22.61 -24.44
N SER A 151 21.81 22.70 -25.81
CA SER A 151 20.74 22.12 -26.65
C SER A 151 20.60 20.63 -26.45
N GLY A 152 21.70 19.90 -26.40
CA GLY A 152 21.71 18.46 -26.21
C GLY A 152 21.09 18.07 -24.87
N ILE A 153 21.51 18.73 -23.78
CA ILE A 153 20.97 18.49 -22.42
C ILE A 153 19.47 18.81 -22.36
N THR A 154 19.04 19.96 -22.87
CA THR A 154 17.63 20.34 -22.82
C THR A 154 16.78 19.44 -23.70
N ALA A 155 17.25 19.06 -24.90
CA ALA A 155 16.55 18.11 -25.76
C ALA A 155 16.43 16.73 -25.09
N PHE A 156 17.48 16.28 -24.40
CA PHE A 156 17.48 15.01 -23.66
C PHE A 156 16.50 15.05 -22.48
N VAL A 157 16.48 16.12 -21.67
CA VAL A 157 15.53 16.29 -20.56
C VAL A 157 14.09 16.36 -21.08
N LEU A 158 13.84 17.12 -22.15
CA LEU A 158 12.51 17.18 -22.77
C LEU A 158 12.07 15.83 -23.34
N LEU A 159 12.99 15.08 -23.94
CA LEU A 159 12.69 13.74 -24.45
C LEU A 159 12.33 12.79 -23.32
N ILE A 160 13.12 12.73 -22.23
CA ILE A 160 12.82 11.90 -21.06
C ILE A 160 11.47 12.31 -20.46
N THR A 161 11.22 13.61 -20.32
CA THR A 161 9.95 14.12 -19.77
C THR A 161 8.75 13.74 -20.66
N ALA A 162 8.91 13.86 -21.98
CA ALA A 162 7.87 13.48 -22.93
C ALA A 162 7.65 11.95 -22.94
N VAL A 163 8.73 11.17 -22.86
CA VAL A 163 8.65 9.71 -22.76
C VAL A 163 7.93 9.30 -21.47
N ASN A 164 8.28 9.89 -20.32
CA ASN A 164 7.61 9.62 -19.04
C ASN A 164 6.13 10.06 -19.03
N ALA A 165 5.79 11.12 -19.75
CA ALA A 165 4.40 11.58 -19.85
C ALA A 165 3.53 10.69 -20.76
N VAL A 166 4.15 10.06 -21.78
CA VAL A 166 3.45 9.21 -22.75
C VAL A 166 3.54 7.73 -22.38
N PHE A 167 4.68 7.33 -21.84
CA PHE A 167 4.96 5.94 -21.43
C PHE A 167 5.37 5.99 -19.95
N PRO A 168 4.44 5.80 -19.01
CA PRO A 168 4.81 5.61 -17.61
C PRO A 168 5.86 4.50 -17.52
N LEU A 169 6.93 4.73 -16.76
CA LEU A 169 8.09 3.83 -16.64
C LEU A 169 7.72 2.44 -16.15
N ALA A 170 6.60 2.31 -15.44
CA ALA A 170 6.00 1.04 -15.08
C ALA A 170 4.53 1.02 -15.51
N PRO A 171 4.07 -0.05 -16.17
CA PRO A 171 2.64 -0.25 -16.42
C PRO A 171 1.92 -0.43 -15.08
N PHE A 172 0.67 0.04 -14.99
CA PHE A 172 -0.21 -0.27 -13.86
C PHE A 172 -0.47 -1.79 -13.85
N SER A 173 -0.18 -2.44 -12.73
CA SER A 173 -0.24 -3.90 -12.55
C SER A 173 -0.59 -4.25 -11.11
N PHE A 174 -1.02 -5.47 -10.87
CA PHE A 174 -1.01 -6.07 -9.54
C PHE A 174 0.44 -6.25 -9.07
N THR A 175 0.69 -6.02 -7.79
CA THR A 175 1.97 -6.28 -7.11
C THR A 175 1.88 -7.50 -6.21
N SER A 176 0.68 -7.87 -5.76
CA SER A 176 0.36 -9.21 -5.27
C SER A 176 -0.87 -9.74 -5.99
N GLU A 177 -0.91 -11.05 -6.23
CA GLU A 177 -2.14 -11.72 -6.63
C GLU A 177 -3.14 -11.76 -5.45
N PRO A 178 -4.44 -12.03 -5.68
CA PRO A 178 -5.43 -12.04 -4.61
C PRO A 178 -5.21 -13.19 -3.61
N VAL A 179 -5.44 -12.88 -2.34
CA VAL A 179 -5.45 -13.82 -1.22
C VAL A 179 -6.82 -13.81 -0.59
N VAL A 180 -7.30 -14.97 -0.14
CA VAL A 180 -8.55 -15.09 0.60
C VAL A 180 -8.23 -15.39 2.07
N PHE A 181 -8.23 -14.35 2.89
CA PHE A 181 -8.07 -14.50 4.34
C PHE A 181 -9.38 -14.89 5.00
N ASP A 182 -9.28 -15.81 5.94
CA ASP A 182 -10.39 -16.18 6.83
C ASP A 182 -10.30 -15.37 8.13
N ASN A 183 -11.15 -14.35 8.30
CA ASN A 183 -11.16 -13.51 9.48
C ASN A 183 -12.12 -14.02 10.59
N GLY A 184 -12.59 -15.26 10.48
CA GLY A 184 -13.52 -15.89 11.38
C GLY A 184 -14.98 -15.83 10.92
N THR A 185 -15.51 -14.66 10.69
CA THR A 185 -16.91 -14.45 10.30
C THR A 185 -17.13 -14.34 8.79
N GLN A 186 -16.13 -13.88 8.08
CA GLN A 186 -16.17 -13.58 6.64
C GLN A 186 -14.87 -14.03 5.99
N TYR A 187 -14.88 -14.09 4.68
CA TYR A 187 -13.66 -14.06 3.88
C TYR A 187 -13.30 -12.63 3.52
N SER A 188 -12.01 -12.32 3.57
CA SER A 188 -11.45 -11.08 3.05
C SER A 188 -10.57 -11.38 1.85
N VAL A 189 -10.95 -10.86 0.69
CA VAL A 189 -10.12 -10.95 -0.52
C VAL A 189 -9.23 -9.72 -0.56
N ALA A 190 -7.93 -9.90 -0.31
CA ALA A 190 -6.95 -8.83 -0.29
C ALA A 190 -5.93 -8.99 -1.42
N PHE A 191 -5.47 -7.86 -1.96
CA PHE A 191 -4.45 -7.79 -3.02
C PHE A 191 -3.83 -6.40 -3.10
N SER A 192 -2.75 -6.26 -3.85
CA SER A 192 -2.08 -4.97 -4.00
C SER A 192 -1.82 -4.58 -5.46
N THR A 193 -1.62 -3.28 -5.69
CA THR A 193 -1.38 -2.67 -6.99
C THR A 193 -0.17 -1.76 -6.98
N SER A 194 0.44 -1.54 -8.14
CA SER A 194 1.65 -0.73 -8.30
C SER A 194 1.46 0.77 -8.07
N ASP A 195 0.23 1.26 -8.13
CA ASP A 195 -0.16 2.65 -7.95
C ASP A 195 -1.50 2.72 -7.22
N ASP A 196 -1.82 3.87 -6.67
CA ASP A 196 -3.12 4.12 -6.06
C ASP A 196 -4.25 3.78 -7.02
N SER A 197 -5.22 3.03 -6.54
CA SER A 197 -6.35 2.55 -7.32
C SER A 197 -7.64 2.48 -6.50
N THR A 198 -8.75 2.27 -7.16
CA THR A 198 -10.00 1.79 -6.55
C THR A 198 -10.23 0.37 -7.01
N ALA A 199 -10.78 -0.48 -6.14
CA ALA A 199 -10.84 -1.91 -6.39
C ALA A 199 -12.23 -2.53 -6.21
N TYR A 200 -12.37 -3.75 -6.69
CA TYR A 200 -13.54 -4.59 -6.53
C TYR A 200 -13.19 -6.07 -6.65
N ILE A 201 -14.05 -6.90 -6.09
CA ILE A 201 -14.13 -8.33 -6.42
C ILE A 201 -15.36 -8.59 -7.28
N GLU A 202 -15.28 -9.56 -8.17
CA GLU A 202 -16.41 -10.04 -8.95
C GLU A 202 -16.44 -11.56 -8.87
N TYR A 203 -17.56 -12.14 -8.45
CA TYR A 203 -17.72 -13.58 -8.31
C TYR A 203 -19.06 -14.05 -8.89
N GLU A 204 -19.12 -15.32 -9.25
CA GLU A 204 -20.31 -15.97 -9.78
C GLU A 204 -20.95 -16.86 -8.71
N LYS A 205 -22.23 -16.61 -8.42
CA LYS A 205 -23.05 -17.42 -7.51
C LYS A 205 -24.44 -17.62 -8.11
N ASP A 206 -24.91 -18.86 -8.13
CA ASP A 206 -26.25 -19.23 -8.65
C ASP A 206 -26.52 -18.72 -10.08
N GLY A 207 -25.49 -18.64 -10.91
CA GLY A 207 -25.57 -18.16 -12.29
C GLY A 207 -25.73 -16.66 -12.41
N GLN A 208 -25.47 -15.90 -11.34
CA GLN A 208 -25.45 -14.45 -11.32
C GLN A 208 -24.05 -13.95 -10.99
N THR A 209 -23.65 -12.86 -11.65
CA THR A 209 -22.40 -12.16 -11.37
C THR A 209 -22.66 -11.11 -10.30
N HIS A 210 -21.92 -11.19 -9.21
CA HIS A 210 -21.93 -10.22 -8.11
C HIS A 210 -20.63 -9.42 -8.12
N ARG A 211 -20.74 -8.11 -7.87
CA ARG A 211 -19.58 -7.24 -7.76
C ARG A 211 -19.65 -6.44 -6.46
N ILE A 212 -18.60 -6.52 -5.65
CA ILE A 212 -18.45 -5.77 -4.42
C ILE A 212 -17.22 -4.88 -4.56
N TYR A 213 -17.37 -3.61 -4.21
CA TYR A 213 -16.27 -2.65 -4.24
C TYR A 213 -15.60 -2.56 -2.87
N ASP A 214 -14.31 -2.29 -2.89
CA ASP A 214 -13.60 -1.78 -1.73
C ASP A 214 -14.08 -0.35 -1.49
N ASP A 215 -14.99 -0.18 -0.52
CA ASP A 215 -15.61 1.10 -0.23
C ASP A 215 -15.86 1.32 1.27
N SER A 216 -15.90 2.59 1.64
CA SER A 216 -16.31 3.05 2.96
C SER A 216 -17.55 3.94 2.83
N ASN A 217 -18.71 3.41 3.23
CA ASN A 217 -19.98 4.12 3.20
C ASN A 217 -20.36 4.68 1.80
N GLY A 218 -20.07 3.89 0.76
CA GLY A 218 -20.40 4.22 -0.64
C GLY A 218 -19.35 5.07 -1.36
N ARG A 219 -18.25 5.42 -0.69
CA ARG A 219 -17.07 5.99 -1.33
C ARG A 219 -16.02 4.89 -1.49
N LYS A 220 -15.56 4.65 -2.72
CA LYS A 220 -14.50 3.69 -2.98
C LYS A 220 -13.21 4.14 -2.31
N ASN A 221 -12.56 3.22 -1.62
CA ASN A 221 -11.26 3.44 -1.03
C ASN A 221 -10.22 3.63 -2.15
N CYS A 222 -9.26 4.49 -1.90
CA CYS A 222 -8.16 4.78 -2.81
C CYS A 222 -6.84 4.48 -2.11
N GLY A 223 -6.08 3.54 -2.64
CA GLY A 223 -4.81 3.11 -2.09
C GLY A 223 -4.13 2.08 -2.99
N LYS A 224 -3.05 1.52 -2.53
CA LYS A 224 -2.34 0.43 -3.22
C LYS A 224 -2.79 -0.94 -2.74
N ILE A 225 -3.16 -1.07 -1.47
CA ILE A 225 -3.69 -2.30 -0.89
C ILE A 225 -5.20 -2.20 -0.84
N HIS A 226 -5.85 -3.28 -1.17
CA HIS A 226 -7.30 -3.41 -1.18
C HIS A 226 -7.73 -4.66 -0.44
N SER A 227 -8.78 -4.55 0.35
CA SER A 227 -9.44 -5.69 0.99
C SER A 227 -10.95 -5.57 0.84
N VAL A 228 -11.59 -6.64 0.40
CA VAL A 228 -13.04 -6.71 0.25
C VAL A 228 -13.57 -7.90 1.02
N THR A 229 -14.40 -7.64 2.02
CA THR A 229 -15.01 -8.69 2.83
C THR A 229 -16.32 -9.18 2.22
N VAL A 230 -16.55 -10.48 2.31
CA VAL A 230 -17.75 -11.16 1.81
C VAL A 230 -18.14 -12.29 2.76
N SER A 231 -19.44 -12.58 2.91
CA SER A 231 -19.88 -13.68 3.77
C SER A 231 -19.35 -15.01 3.25
N LYS A 232 -18.97 -15.92 4.16
CA LYS A 232 -18.50 -17.26 3.81
C LYS A 232 -19.52 -18.03 2.97
N GLU A 233 -20.81 -17.91 3.30
CA GLU A 233 -21.89 -18.57 2.58
C GLU A 233 -21.98 -18.11 1.11
N GLU A 234 -21.83 -16.82 0.86
CA GLU A 234 -21.88 -16.27 -0.51
C GLU A 234 -20.64 -16.62 -1.32
N PHE A 235 -19.46 -16.66 -0.70
CA PHE A 235 -18.19 -16.84 -1.40
C PHE A 235 -17.73 -18.31 -1.51
N SER A 236 -18.29 -19.20 -0.69
CA SER A 236 -17.94 -20.63 -0.67
C SER A 236 -18.11 -21.27 -2.05
N GLY A 237 -17.04 -21.91 -2.53
CA GLY A 237 -17.00 -22.66 -3.78
C GLY A 237 -17.21 -21.82 -5.04
N CYS A 238 -17.07 -20.51 -4.97
CA CYS A 238 -17.25 -19.63 -6.11
C CYS A 238 -16.02 -19.56 -7.03
N THR A 239 -16.24 -19.06 -8.25
CA THR A 239 -15.16 -18.57 -9.11
C THR A 239 -15.18 -17.06 -9.08
N TYR A 240 -14.04 -16.44 -8.82
CA TYR A 240 -13.94 -15.00 -8.67
C TYR A 240 -12.75 -14.41 -9.43
N LYS A 241 -12.77 -13.11 -9.60
CA LYS A 241 -11.65 -12.29 -10.05
C LYS A 241 -11.63 -10.98 -9.29
N VAL A 242 -10.49 -10.33 -9.25
CA VAL A 242 -10.33 -8.98 -8.72
C VAL A 242 -10.10 -7.99 -9.85
N GLY A 243 -10.50 -6.74 -9.62
CA GLY A 243 -10.27 -5.66 -10.56
C GLY A 243 -9.86 -4.39 -9.85
N ALA A 244 -8.93 -3.66 -10.47
CA ALA A 244 -8.44 -2.38 -9.94
C ALA A 244 -8.44 -1.32 -11.05
N THR A 245 -8.87 -0.11 -10.70
CA THR A 245 -8.86 1.03 -11.60
C THR A 245 -7.89 2.07 -11.06
N ARG A 246 -6.79 2.31 -11.79
CA ARG A 246 -5.77 3.28 -11.40
C ARG A 246 -6.38 4.65 -11.10
N VAL A 247 -6.02 5.26 -9.99
CA VAL A 247 -6.31 6.65 -9.68
C VAL A 247 -5.11 7.50 -10.06
N ILE A 248 -5.31 8.45 -10.96
CA ILE A 248 -4.26 9.36 -11.42
C ILE A 248 -4.15 10.56 -10.48
N ASP A 249 -5.30 11.10 -10.09
CA ASP A 249 -5.41 12.19 -9.11
C ASP A 249 -6.69 12.00 -8.30
N GLU A 250 -6.57 12.10 -7.00
CA GLU A 250 -7.71 12.23 -6.10
C GLU A 250 -7.99 13.73 -5.88
N LEU A 251 -9.22 14.13 -6.13
CA LEU A 251 -9.70 15.51 -6.03
C LEU A 251 -10.69 15.63 -4.88
N SER A 252 -10.94 16.86 -4.42
CA SER A 252 -11.84 17.13 -3.29
C SER A 252 -13.27 16.58 -3.44
N TYR A 253 -13.71 16.31 -4.68
CA TYR A 253 -15.07 15.80 -4.96
C TYR A 253 -15.09 14.53 -5.83
N GLY A 254 -14.00 13.99 -6.18
CA GLY A 254 -13.90 12.82 -7.03
C GLY A 254 -12.45 12.61 -7.43
N GLY A 255 -12.21 12.12 -8.64
CA GLY A 255 -10.85 11.88 -9.10
C GLY A 255 -10.75 11.72 -10.61
N ARG A 256 -9.54 11.62 -11.10
CA ARG A 256 -9.23 11.16 -12.44
C ARG A 256 -8.74 9.74 -12.37
N THR A 257 -9.41 8.87 -13.09
CA THR A 257 -9.05 7.46 -13.19
C THR A 257 -8.34 7.14 -14.51
N GLY A 258 -7.51 6.13 -14.48
CA GLY A 258 -6.77 5.62 -15.62
C GLY A 258 -7.30 4.27 -16.09
N LYS A 259 -6.35 3.39 -16.44
CA LYS A 259 -6.66 2.03 -16.90
C LYS A 259 -7.22 1.17 -15.78
N THR A 260 -8.18 0.31 -16.10
CA THR A 260 -8.61 -0.81 -15.26
C THR A 260 -7.85 -2.07 -15.66
N ILE A 261 -7.42 -2.84 -14.67
CA ILE A 261 -6.85 -4.19 -14.81
C ILE A 261 -7.75 -5.17 -14.08
N GLU A 262 -7.76 -6.42 -14.52
CA GLU A 262 -8.46 -7.52 -13.87
C GLU A 262 -7.51 -8.71 -13.78
N SER A 263 -7.64 -9.53 -12.73
CA SER A 263 -6.95 -10.81 -12.62
C SER A 263 -7.58 -11.85 -13.54
N GLU A 264 -6.90 -12.97 -13.73
CA GLU A 264 -7.55 -14.18 -14.22
C GLU A 264 -8.63 -14.64 -13.23
N SER A 265 -9.53 -15.49 -13.70
CA SER A 265 -10.57 -16.08 -12.84
C SER A 265 -9.97 -17.20 -11.99
N ILE A 266 -10.21 -17.16 -10.67
CA ILE A 266 -9.70 -18.11 -9.68
C ILE A 266 -10.88 -18.91 -9.12
N SER A 267 -10.76 -20.22 -9.05
CA SER A 267 -11.73 -21.08 -8.37
C SER A 267 -11.35 -21.20 -6.90
N PHE A 268 -12.17 -20.65 -6.03
CA PHE A 268 -11.99 -20.75 -4.58
C PHE A 268 -12.61 -22.03 -4.05
N ASN A 269 -11.86 -22.79 -3.27
CA ASN A 269 -12.31 -24.04 -2.66
C ASN A 269 -12.11 -24.01 -1.16
N ASP A 270 -13.21 -24.05 -0.43
CA ASP A 270 -13.29 -24.16 1.03
C ASP A 270 -14.12 -25.39 1.45
N SER A 271 -14.24 -26.36 0.53
CA SER A 271 -14.96 -27.61 0.80
C SER A 271 -14.00 -28.64 1.40
N PHE A 272 -14.10 -28.86 2.69
CA PHE A 272 -13.25 -29.77 3.43
C PHE A 272 -13.95 -31.10 3.70
N GLY A 273 -13.20 -32.18 3.58
CA GLY A 273 -13.61 -33.54 3.97
C GLY A 273 -13.34 -33.82 5.45
N GLU A 274 -13.34 -35.11 5.81
CA GLU A 274 -12.90 -35.55 7.14
C GLU A 274 -11.37 -35.46 7.32
N ASN A 275 -10.62 -35.53 6.23
CA ASN A 275 -9.16 -35.37 6.22
C ASN A 275 -8.82 -34.06 5.54
N ILE A 276 -8.02 -33.25 6.20
CA ILE A 276 -7.59 -31.93 5.73
C ILE A 276 -6.08 -31.81 5.93
N ASP A 277 -5.39 -31.37 4.88
CA ASP A 277 -3.97 -31.04 4.93
C ASP A 277 -3.84 -29.52 5.00
N VAL A 278 -3.21 -29.01 6.06
CA VAL A 278 -3.08 -27.57 6.34
C VAL A 278 -1.59 -27.23 6.44
N LEU A 279 -1.12 -26.41 5.51
CA LEU A 279 0.24 -25.87 5.57
C LEU A 279 0.35 -24.88 6.72
N THR A 280 1.42 -24.94 7.49
CA THR A 280 1.72 -24.01 8.58
C THR A 280 3.09 -23.39 8.36
N VAL A 281 3.18 -22.06 8.46
CA VAL A 281 4.43 -21.31 8.25
C VAL A 281 4.54 -20.20 9.30
N SER A 282 5.69 -20.11 9.95
CA SER A 282 6.00 -19.09 10.94
C SER A 282 7.34 -18.40 10.64
N ASP A 283 7.52 -17.19 11.18
CA ASP A 283 8.85 -16.55 11.30
C ASP A 283 9.63 -16.48 9.99
N TRP A 284 8.99 -16.09 8.89
CA TRP A 284 9.70 -16.04 7.58
C TRP A 284 10.59 -14.80 7.42
N HIS A 285 10.44 -13.76 8.24
CA HIS A 285 11.34 -12.60 8.32
C HIS A 285 11.95 -12.19 6.98
N THR A 286 11.10 -11.89 6.00
CA THR A 286 11.49 -11.50 4.63
C THR A 286 12.16 -12.61 3.80
N LYS A 287 12.13 -13.86 4.25
CA LYS A 287 12.73 -15.00 3.53
C LYS A 287 11.68 -15.79 2.73
N ASN A 288 10.77 -15.08 2.07
CA ASN A 288 9.66 -15.64 1.31
C ASN A 288 10.10 -16.82 0.43
N ASP A 289 11.16 -16.66 -0.38
CA ASP A 289 11.64 -17.72 -1.28
C ASP A 289 12.01 -19.02 -0.54
N LYS A 290 12.63 -18.92 0.64
CA LYS A 290 13.01 -20.08 1.43
C LYS A 290 11.78 -20.76 2.05
N ALA A 291 10.87 -19.95 2.58
CA ALA A 291 9.62 -20.44 3.17
C ALA A 291 8.77 -21.18 2.12
N VAL A 292 8.63 -20.59 0.93
CA VAL A 292 7.94 -21.23 -0.20
C VAL A 292 8.64 -22.53 -0.63
N SER A 293 9.99 -22.54 -0.63
CA SER A 293 10.74 -23.76 -0.99
C SER A 293 10.51 -24.90 0.02
N ALA A 294 10.55 -24.59 1.32
CA ALA A 294 10.24 -25.57 2.37
C ALA A 294 8.79 -26.07 2.26
N SER A 295 7.83 -25.16 2.07
CA SER A 295 6.41 -25.48 1.92
C SER A 295 6.14 -26.44 0.76
N LYS A 296 6.77 -26.21 -0.39
CA LYS A 296 6.62 -27.06 -1.58
C LYS A 296 7.14 -28.50 -1.38
N SER A 297 8.02 -28.72 -0.42
CA SER A 297 8.54 -30.06 -0.10
C SER A 297 7.56 -30.93 0.69
N LEU A 298 6.54 -30.31 1.29
CA LEU A 298 5.55 -30.98 2.16
C LEU A 298 4.35 -31.56 1.42
N GLY A 299 4.21 -31.30 0.11
CA GLY A 299 3.13 -31.84 -0.71
C GLY A 299 1.96 -30.88 -0.91
N ASP A 300 0.78 -31.42 -1.25
CA ASP A 300 -0.43 -30.64 -1.50
C ASP A 300 -1.17 -30.36 -0.19
N TYR A 301 -1.83 -29.21 -0.12
CA TYR A 301 -2.63 -28.78 1.04
C TYR A 301 -3.90 -28.05 0.59
N GLN A 302 -4.88 -27.89 1.49
CA GLN A 302 -6.19 -27.29 1.21
C GLN A 302 -6.41 -25.96 1.94
N ALA A 303 -5.55 -25.62 2.90
CA ALA A 303 -5.58 -24.35 3.61
C ALA A 303 -4.17 -23.98 4.07
N VAL A 304 -3.97 -22.71 4.38
CA VAL A 304 -2.70 -22.18 4.88
C VAL A 304 -2.92 -21.49 6.22
N ILE A 305 -2.05 -21.75 7.19
CA ILE A 305 -1.94 -21.01 8.44
C ILE A 305 -0.60 -20.25 8.43
N LEU A 306 -0.68 -18.93 8.54
CA LEU A 306 0.48 -18.06 8.74
C LEU A 306 0.55 -17.67 10.21
N LEU A 307 1.59 -18.12 10.91
CA LEU A 307 1.74 -17.92 12.36
C LEU A 307 2.48 -16.63 12.74
N GLY A 308 2.70 -15.72 11.79
CA GLY A 308 3.25 -14.38 12.07
C GLY A 308 4.76 -14.25 11.90
N ASP A 309 5.26 -13.06 12.20
CA ASP A 309 6.64 -12.62 12.04
C ASP A 309 7.13 -12.64 10.59
N CYS A 310 6.39 -11.88 9.75
CA CYS A 310 6.68 -11.76 8.31
C CYS A 310 7.94 -10.94 8.01
N ALA A 311 8.21 -9.91 8.80
CA ALA A 311 9.30 -8.96 8.61
C ALA A 311 9.76 -8.41 9.97
N PRO A 312 10.94 -7.78 10.06
CA PRO A 312 11.40 -7.16 11.31
C PRO A 312 10.49 -6.03 11.83
N ALA A 313 9.75 -5.38 10.96
CA ALA A 313 8.74 -4.36 11.26
C ALA A 313 8.00 -3.97 9.98
N LEU A 314 6.76 -3.50 10.10
CA LEU A 314 5.96 -2.96 8.99
C LEU A 314 6.16 -1.44 8.90
N MET A 315 7.11 -1.00 8.09
CA MET A 315 7.45 0.43 7.97
C MET A 315 6.58 1.17 6.96
N SER A 316 5.96 0.46 6.01
CA SER A 316 5.11 0.99 4.95
C SER A 316 4.07 -0.06 4.52
N GLU A 317 3.05 0.37 3.77
CA GLU A 317 2.11 -0.54 3.10
C GLU A 317 2.82 -1.50 2.13
N ASP A 318 3.94 -1.07 1.52
CA ASP A 318 4.72 -1.94 0.64
C ASP A 318 5.27 -3.16 1.41
N ASP A 319 5.59 -3.04 2.73
CA ASP A 319 6.01 -4.19 3.53
C ASP A 319 4.85 -5.19 3.75
N ILE A 320 3.61 -4.69 3.93
CA ILE A 320 2.41 -5.54 4.02
C ILE A 320 2.18 -6.25 2.69
N ALA A 321 2.30 -5.51 1.59
CA ALA A 321 2.14 -6.07 0.24
C ALA A 321 3.17 -7.15 -0.06
N ASP A 322 4.46 -6.89 0.19
CA ASP A 322 5.57 -7.77 -0.19
C ASP A 322 5.71 -9.00 0.73
N TYR A 323 5.51 -8.80 2.05
CA TYR A 323 5.81 -9.85 3.03
C TYR A 323 4.59 -10.60 3.54
N ILE A 324 3.39 -10.05 3.38
CA ILE A 324 2.15 -10.74 3.79
C ILE A 324 1.32 -11.12 2.56
N LEU A 325 0.92 -10.15 1.72
CA LEU A 325 0.00 -10.43 0.62
C LEU A 325 0.65 -11.27 -0.47
N ASP A 326 1.82 -10.87 -0.98
CA ASP A 326 2.52 -11.59 -2.05
C ASP A 326 2.93 -12.99 -1.59
N PHE A 327 3.43 -13.11 -0.36
CA PHE A 327 3.77 -14.40 0.24
C PHE A 327 2.56 -15.33 0.40
N ALA A 328 1.48 -14.82 0.99
CA ALA A 328 0.25 -15.61 1.16
C ALA A 328 -0.38 -15.99 -0.20
N ALA A 329 -0.27 -15.11 -1.21
CA ALA A 329 -0.71 -15.38 -2.58
C ALA A 329 0.11 -16.48 -3.22
N GLU A 330 1.45 -16.49 -3.04
CA GLU A 330 2.31 -17.56 -3.61
C GLU A 330 2.00 -18.92 -3.00
N LEU A 331 1.65 -18.98 -1.71
CA LEU A 331 1.27 -20.23 -1.04
C LEU A 331 -0.14 -20.68 -1.40
N SER A 332 -1.13 -19.78 -1.38
CA SER A 332 -2.55 -20.16 -1.53
C SER A 332 -3.06 -20.13 -2.97
N GLY A 333 -2.38 -19.39 -3.87
CA GLY A 333 -2.86 -19.08 -5.22
C GLY A 333 -4.23 -18.40 -5.24
N GLY A 334 -4.67 -17.81 -4.12
CA GLY A 334 -6.01 -17.25 -3.96
C GLY A 334 -7.15 -18.29 -4.02
N SER A 335 -6.80 -19.58 -4.09
CA SER A 335 -7.74 -20.66 -4.35
C SER A 335 -8.21 -21.41 -3.11
N MET A 336 -7.64 -21.10 -1.95
CA MET A 336 -7.93 -21.71 -0.65
C MET A 336 -7.86 -20.67 0.48
N PRO A 337 -8.48 -20.91 1.65
CA PRO A 337 -8.45 -19.98 2.76
C PRO A 337 -7.08 -19.90 3.43
N VAL A 338 -6.73 -18.69 3.87
CA VAL A 338 -5.56 -18.39 4.67
C VAL A 338 -6.00 -17.93 6.05
N ILE A 339 -5.62 -18.64 7.10
CA ILE A 339 -5.76 -18.21 8.50
C ILE A 339 -4.51 -17.44 8.87
N TYR A 340 -4.68 -16.21 9.36
CA TYR A 340 -3.58 -15.34 9.72
C TYR A 340 -3.52 -15.11 11.23
N VAL A 341 -2.36 -15.39 11.81
CA VAL A 341 -2.02 -15.12 13.21
C VAL A 341 -0.99 -14.00 13.22
N ARG A 342 -1.24 -12.93 13.94
CA ARG A 342 -0.32 -11.79 14.03
C ARG A 342 0.87 -12.15 14.94
N GLY A 343 2.09 -11.94 14.44
CA GLY A 343 3.30 -12.03 15.24
C GLY A 343 3.61 -10.72 15.97
N ASN A 344 4.62 -10.75 16.82
CA ASN A 344 5.01 -9.56 17.57
C ASN A 344 5.73 -8.53 16.68
N HIS A 345 6.38 -8.96 15.62
CA HIS A 345 7.03 -8.05 14.66
C HIS A 345 6.02 -7.25 13.81
N GLU A 346 4.83 -7.76 13.56
CA GLU A 346 3.75 -7.04 12.89
C GLU A 346 3.12 -5.93 13.75
N THR A 347 3.45 -5.85 15.02
CA THR A 347 3.04 -4.73 15.88
C THR A 347 3.98 -3.53 15.75
N ARG A 348 5.13 -3.71 15.10
CA ARG A 348 6.21 -2.72 14.96
C ARG A 348 6.12 -1.99 13.63
N GLY A 349 6.47 -0.69 13.64
CA GLY A 349 6.52 0.14 12.44
C GLY A 349 5.28 1.02 12.25
N ARG A 350 5.35 1.91 11.27
CA ARG A 350 4.31 2.91 11.03
C ARG A 350 3.04 2.33 10.43
N ALA A 351 3.19 1.29 9.60
CA ALA A 351 2.07 0.63 8.95
C ALA A 351 1.43 -0.49 9.80
N ALA A 352 2.00 -0.79 10.98
CA ALA A 352 1.45 -1.82 11.88
C ALA A 352 -0.03 -1.55 12.27
N ALA A 353 -0.40 -0.29 12.45
CA ALA A 353 -1.78 0.09 12.77
C ALA A 353 -2.75 -0.07 11.58
N GLU A 354 -2.24 -0.13 10.35
CA GLU A 354 -3.02 -0.26 9.12
C GLU A 354 -3.21 -1.72 8.71
N LEU A 355 -2.43 -2.65 9.29
CA LEU A 355 -2.43 -4.07 8.91
C LEU A 355 -3.83 -4.70 8.94
N ALA A 356 -4.59 -4.46 10.00
CA ALA A 356 -5.93 -5.03 10.13
C ALA A 356 -6.85 -4.61 8.98
N GLU A 357 -6.86 -3.33 8.62
CA GLU A 357 -7.63 -2.81 7.49
C GLU A 357 -7.12 -3.37 6.15
N CYS A 358 -5.80 -3.43 5.97
CA CYS A 358 -5.17 -3.94 4.74
C CYS A 358 -5.55 -5.38 4.41
N ILE A 359 -5.75 -6.24 5.41
CA ILE A 359 -6.12 -7.65 5.20
C ILE A 359 -7.57 -7.98 5.58
N GLY A 360 -8.37 -6.96 5.95
CA GLY A 360 -9.80 -7.07 6.22
C GLY A 360 -10.15 -7.73 7.56
N TYR A 361 -9.36 -7.46 8.59
CA TYR A 361 -9.59 -7.91 9.95
C TYR A 361 -10.08 -6.76 10.85
N ASN A 362 -10.89 -7.07 11.85
CA ASN A 362 -11.27 -6.12 12.90
C ASN A 362 -10.33 -6.20 14.11
N GLN A 363 -9.85 -7.41 14.37
CA GLN A 363 -8.93 -7.75 15.46
C GLN A 363 -8.23 -9.06 15.11
N PHE A 364 -7.14 -9.39 15.80
CA PHE A 364 -6.33 -10.57 15.48
C PHE A 364 -6.58 -11.76 16.43
N TYR A 365 -7.63 -11.71 17.25
CA TYR A 365 -8.12 -12.87 17.99
C TYR A 365 -9.57 -13.18 17.58
N TYR A 366 -9.81 -14.41 17.18
CA TYR A 366 -11.09 -14.83 16.60
C TYR A 366 -11.20 -16.37 16.59
N THR A 367 -12.38 -16.87 16.24
CA THR A 367 -12.56 -18.30 15.95
C THR A 367 -12.93 -18.49 14.50
N THR A 368 -12.46 -19.60 13.92
CA THR A 368 -12.86 -20.03 12.58
C THR A 368 -12.93 -21.55 12.52
N SER A 369 -13.38 -22.09 11.39
CA SER A 369 -13.51 -23.53 11.20
C SER A 369 -13.12 -23.94 9.77
N LEU A 370 -12.38 -25.02 9.65
CA LEU A 370 -12.13 -25.72 8.40
C LEU A 370 -12.88 -27.06 8.43
N GLY A 371 -14.03 -27.12 7.78
CA GLY A 371 -14.93 -28.27 7.86
C GLY A 371 -15.42 -28.53 9.29
N ASN A 372 -15.07 -29.68 9.87
CA ASN A 372 -15.46 -30.09 11.21
C ASN A 372 -14.43 -29.76 12.30
N TYR A 373 -13.42 -28.98 11.99
CA TYR A 373 -12.32 -28.63 12.90
C TYR A 373 -12.35 -27.14 13.19
N ASP A 374 -12.40 -26.82 14.48
CA ASP A 374 -12.43 -25.43 14.96
C ASP A 374 -11.02 -24.94 15.28
N PHE A 375 -10.79 -23.68 15.01
CA PHE A 375 -9.56 -22.98 15.34
C PHE A 375 -9.86 -21.78 16.23
N VAL A 376 -9.13 -21.67 17.34
CA VAL A 376 -9.12 -20.50 18.22
C VAL A 376 -7.82 -19.77 17.98
N VAL A 377 -7.91 -18.62 17.35
CA VAL A 377 -6.75 -17.76 17.03
C VAL A 377 -6.59 -16.73 18.13
N LEU A 378 -5.40 -16.63 18.68
CA LEU A 378 -5.02 -15.71 19.74
C LEU A 378 -3.88 -14.79 19.27
N ASP A 379 -3.77 -13.64 19.91
CA ASP A 379 -2.78 -12.62 19.58
C ASP A 379 -1.93 -12.27 20.81
N SER A 380 -0.70 -12.75 20.85
CA SER A 380 0.23 -12.50 21.94
C SER A 380 0.74 -11.05 21.99
N CYS A 381 0.59 -10.27 20.94
CA CYS A 381 1.22 -8.96 20.78
C CYS A 381 2.75 -9.03 20.96
N GLU A 382 3.33 -8.04 21.60
CA GLU A 382 4.77 -7.93 21.89
C GLU A 382 5.17 -8.67 23.18
N ASP A 383 6.46 -8.97 23.26
CA ASP A 383 7.11 -9.74 24.30
C ASP A 383 7.67 -8.90 25.48
N LYS A 384 7.30 -7.62 25.57
CA LYS A 384 7.73 -6.68 26.61
C LYS A 384 6.55 -5.96 27.22
N GLU A 385 6.72 -5.50 28.46
CA GLU A 385 5.71 -4.66 29.14
C GLU A 385 5.54 -3.31 28.41
N ASP A 386 4.33 -2.76 28.43
CA ASP A 386 3.99 -1.46 27.81
C ASP A 386 4.85 -0.29 28.28
N SER A 387 5.40 -0.40 29.50
CA SER A 387 6.32 0.57 30.08
C SER A 387 7.73 0.52 29.48
N HIS A 388 8.02 -0.46 28.62
CA HIS A 388 9.36 -0.61 28.04
C HIS A 388 9.77 0.62 27.24
N PRO A 389 11.00 1.16 27.44
CA PRO A 389 11.42 2.42 26.80
C PRO A 389 11.34 2.43 25.27
N GLU A 390 11.47 1.27 24.62
CA GLU A 390 11.41 1.15 23.17
C GLU A 390 10.03 1.52 22.60
N TYR A 391 8.97 1.32 23.35
CA TYR A 391 7.62 1.67 22.91
C TYR A 391 7.28 3.15 23.02
N GLY A 392 8.07 3.92 23.82
CA GLY A 392 7.89 5.37 23.94
C GLY A 392 6.50 5.81 24.44
N GLY A 393 5.74 4.91 25.08
CA GLY A 393 4.37 5.17 25.53
C GLY A 393 3.33 5.16 24.41
N MET A 394 3.60 4.51 23.28
CA MET A 394 2.70 4.47 22.12
C MET A 394 1.82 3.22 22.06
N VAL A 395 1.91 2.32 23.02
CA VAL A 395 1.24 1.02 23.02
C VAL A 395 0.38 0.83 24.27
N ASP A 396 -0.62 -0.04 24.19
CA ASP A 396 -1.49 -0.52 25.28
C ASP A 396 -1.82 -2.00 25.04
N TYR A 397 -0.76 -2.81 24.94
CA TYR A 397 -0.91 -4.24 24.66
C TYR A 397 -1.48 -5.01 25.85
N GLN A 398 -1.23 -4.55 27.07
CA GLN A 398 -1.77 -5.16 28.26
C GLN A 398 -3.32 -5.11 28.27
N SER A 399 -3.92 -3.96 27.93
CA SER A 399 -5.38 -3.86 27.81
C SER A 399 -5.91 -4.76 26.70
N TYR A 400 -5.24 -4.76 25.54
CA TYR A 400 -5.62 -5.60 24.40
C TYR A 400 -5.56 -7.10 24.72
N ARG A 401 -4.50 -7.58 25.40
CA ARG A 401 -4.41 -8.97 25.88
C ARG A 401 -5.45 -9.30 26.94
N THR A 402 -5.78 -8.34 27.80
CA THR A 402 -6.86 -8.50 28.78
C THR A 402 -8.20 -8.73 28.09
N ASP A 403 -8.53 -7.87 27.10
CA ASP A 403 -9.76 -8.00 26.31
C ASP A 403 -9.81 -9.34 25.56
N MET A 404 -8.66 -9.77 24.99
CA MET A 404 -8.54 -11.07 24.33
C MET A 404 -8.81 -12.23 25.30
N VAL A 405 -8.25 -12.21 26.51
CA VAL A 405 -8.45 -13.28 27.51
C VAL A 405 -9.90 -13.28 28.00
N GLU A 406 -10.51 -12.12 28.24
CA GLU A 406 -11.93 -12.01 28.60
C GLU A 406 -12.83 -12.51 27.47
N TRP A 407 -12.51 -12.20 26.21
CA TRP A 407 -13.20 -12.78 25.06
C TRP A 407 -13.04 -14.30 25.02
N LEU A 408 -11.83 -14.83 25.19
CA LEU A 408 -11.57 -16.27 25.21
C LEU A 408 -12.38 -16.96 26.30
N GLU A 409 -12.43 -16.38 27.52
CA GLU A 409 -13.22 -16.90 28.64
C GLU A 409 -14.71 -16.92 28.33
N SER A 410 -15.22 -16.03 27.49
CA SER A 410 -16.61 -15.96 27.06
C SER A 410 -17.00 -17.04 26.04
N LEU A 411 -16.03 -17.68 25.38
CA LEU A 411 -16.33 -18.73 24.41
C LEU A 411 -16.91 -19.96 25.08
N GLU A 412 -17.88 -20.56 24.43
CA GLU A 412 -18.42 -21.85 24.85
C GLU A 412 -17.65 -23.01 24.19
N LYS A 413 -17.51 -24.13 24.86
CA LYS A 413 -16.95 -25.34 24.27
C LYS A 413 -17.91 -25.85 23.19
N THR A 414 -17.37 -26.12 22.01
CA THR A 414 -18.10 -26.76 20.92
C THR A 414 -17.96 -28.29 20.99
N ASP A 415 -18.77 -29.00 20.21
CA ASP A 415 -18.61 -30.45 20.02
C ASP A 415 -17.52 -30.80 19.00
N ASN A 416 -16.99 -29.78 18.30
CA ASN A 416 -15.96 -29.96 17.31
C ASN A 416 -14.57 -30.11 17.96
N LYS A 417 -13.69 -30.74 17.25
CA LYS A 417 -12.28 -30.88 17.58
C LYS A 417 -11.60 -29.55 17.39
N THR A 418 -10.89 -29.06 18.40
CA THR A 418 -10.42 -27.68 18.46
C THR A 418 -8.88 -27.62 18.54
N ILE A 419 -8.28 -26.74 17.75
CA ILE A 419 -6.85 -26.40 17.72
C ILE A 419 -6.74 -24.92 18.11
N ALA A 420 -5.78 -24.57 18.95
CA ALA A 420 -5.44 -23.17 19.25
C ALA A 420 -4.23 -22.73 18.41
N LEU A 421 -4.25 -21.49 17.97
CA LEU A 421 -3.16 -20.84 17.23
C LEU A 421 -2.77 -19.56 17.95
N CYS A 422 -1.49 -19.38 18.22
CA CYS A 422 -0.94 -18.15 18.78
C CYS A 422 0.52 -18.01 18.33
N HIS A 423 0.98 -16.82 17.97
CA HIS A 423 2.35 -16.67 17.55
C HIS A 423 3.35 -17.06 18.66
N SER A 424 3.17 -16.51 19.88
CA SER A 424 3.98 -16.94 21.02
C SER A 424 3.31 -18.07 21.79
N PRO A 425 4.03 -19.16 22.13
CA PRO A 425 3.49 -20.26 22.94
C PRO A 425 3.12 -19.85 24.36
N GLU A 426 3.65 -18.75 24.87
CA GLU A 426 3.31 -18.21 26.19
C GLU A 426 1.97 -17.47 26.21
N ILE A 427 1.39 -17.14 25.03
CA ILE A 427 0.14 -16.41 24.81
C ILE A 427 0.18 -14.97 25.33
N CYS A 428 0.49 -14.78 26.62
CA CYS A 428 0.61 -13.46 27.25
C CYS A 428 1.89 -13.40 28.09
N ILE A 429 2.51 -12.23 28.14
CA ILE A 429 3.68 -11.98 29.02
C ILE A 429 3.27 -11.83 30.50
N GLU A 430 2.03 -11.42 30.76
CA GLU A 430 1.48 -11.35 32.10
C GLU A 430 1.11 -12.76 32.55
N THR A 431 1.79 -13.27 33.59
CA THR A 431 1.61 -14.65 34.09
C THR A 431 0.15 -14.97 34.42
N ASP A 432 -0.58 -14.03 35.03
CA ASP A 432 -1.99 -14.24 35.38
C ASP A 432 -2.92 -14.32 34.16
N LEU A 433 -2.67 -13.53 33.11
CA LEU A 433 -3.41 -13.61 31.85
C LEU A 433 -3.07 -14.90 31.11
N SER A 434 -1.79 -15.28 31.05
CA SER A 434 -1.34 -16.53 30.44
C SER A 434 -1.97 -17.75 31.14
N ASP A 435 -1.95 -17.80 32.49
CA ASP A 435 -2.55 -18.88 33.26
C ASP A 435 -4.07 -18.99 33.02
N ARG A 436 -4.78 -17.86 32.93
CA ARG A 436 -6.21 -17.82 32.61
C ARG A 436 -6.48 -18.35 31.20
N ALA A 437 -5.71 -17.88 30.20
CA ALA A 437 -5.84 -18.32 28.83
C ALA A 437 -5.61 -19.84 28.70
N LEU A 438 -4.49 -20.35 29.26
CA LEU A 438 -4.15 -21.77 29.21
C LEU A 438 -5.21 -22.63 29.94
N SER A 439 -5.70 -22.19 31.11
CA SER A 439 -6.76 -22.87 31.84
C SER A 439 -8.07 -22.93 31.05
N LYS A 440 -8.39 -21.83 30.34
CA LYS A 440 -9.60 -21.80 29.52
C LYS A 440 -9.47 -22.72 28.31
N LEU A 441 -8.35 -22.70 27.60
CA LEU A 441 -8.08 -23.58 26.47
C LEU A 441 -8.14 -25.06 26.90
N ASP A 442 -7.58 -25.42 28.05
CA ASP A 442 -7.70 -26.77 28.61
C ASP A 442 -9.16 -27.15 28.91
N SER A 443 -9.94 -26.25 29.50
CA SER A 443 -11.37 -26.47 29.78
C SER A 443 -12.21 -26.63 28.49
N MET A 444 -11.82 -25.98 27.41
CA MET A 444 -12.43 -26.16 26.09
C MET A 444 -12.05 -27.50 25.46
N GLY A 445 -11.00 -28.16 25.96
CA GLY A 445 -10.52 -29.44 25.47
C GLY A 445 -9.77 -29.32 24.14
N ILE A 446 -9.02 -28.23 23.96
CA ILE A 446 -8.15 -28.14 22.78
C ILE A 446 -7.12 -29.26 22.77
N SER A 447 -6.77 -29.71 21.58
CA SER A 447 -5.89 -30.85 21.40
C SER A 447 -4.46 -30.46 21.07
N LEU A 448 -4.25 -29.24 20.57
CA LEU A 448 -2.95 -28.70 20.18
C LEU A 448 -2.96 -27.17 20.28
N LEU A 449 -1.88 -26.58 20.75
CA LEU A 449 -1.51 -25.17 20.52
C LEU A 449 -0.37 -25.17 19.51
N ALA A 450 -0.59 -24.53 18.33
CA ALA A 450 0.46 -24.32 17.34
C ALA A 450 0.96 -22.87 17.40
N SER A 451 2.27 -22.72 17.42
CA SER A 451 2.98 -21.44 17.64
C SER A 451 4.22 -21.31 16.76
N GLY A 452 4.85 -20.15 16.78
CA GLY A 452 6.16 -19.84 16.22
C GLY A 452 7.04 -19.12 17.23
N HIS A 453 7.60 -17.95 16.88
CA HIS A 453 8.28 -17.00 17.75
C HIS A 453 9.67 -17.44 18.23
N LEU A 454 9.86 -18.67 18.60
CA LEU A 454 11.09 -19.12 19.24
C LEU A 454 12.23 -19.44 18.25
N HIS A 455 11.94 -19.47 16.95
CA HIS A 455 12.90 -19.90 15.92
C HIS A 455 13.51 -21.27 16.19
N GLU A 456 12.77 -22.13 16.88
CA GLU A 456 13.14 -23.50 17.23
C GLU A 456 12.01 -24.41 16.81
N LEU A 457 12.33 -25.55 16.19
CA LEU A 457 11.35 -26.58 15.92
C LEU A 457 11.20 -27.46 17.16
N ASP A 458 10.06 -27.39 17.83
CA ASP A 458 9.85 -28.10 19.10
C ASP A 458 8.43 -28.70 19.20
N PHE A 459 8.32 -29.77 19.97
CA PHE A 459 7.06 -30.40 20.31
C PHE A 459 7.10 -30.86 21.77
N ASP A 460 6.29 -30.24 22.62
CA ASP A 460 6.18 -30.54 24.04
C ASP A 460 4.76 -31.06 24.38
N ASP A 461 4.66 -32.33 24.78
CA ASP A 461 3.43 -33.00 25.22
C ASP A 461 3.32 -33.13 26.75
N SER A 462 4.24 -32.53 27.50
CA SER A 462 4.31 -32.64 28.96
C SER A 462 3.26 -31.81 29.70
N GLY A 463 2.61 -30.86 29.01
CA GLY A 463 1.62 -29.94 29.56
C GLY A 463 0.20 -30.49 29.64
N ALA A 464 -0.77 -29.59 29.88
CA ALA A 464 -2.20 -29.94 29.83
C ALA A 464 -2.65 -30.38 28.44
N PHE A 465 -2.05 -29.86 27.41
CA PHE A 465 -2.20 -30.22 26.00
C PHE A 465 -0.86 -30.00 25.29
N PRO A 466 -0.61 -30.69 24.16
CA PRO A 466 0.59 -30.50 23.37
C PRO A 466 0.75 -29.07 22.84
N VAL A 467 2.00 -28.61 22.83
CA VAL A 467 2.43 -27.35 22.21
C VAL A 467 3.40 -27.69 21.10
N PHE A 468 3.10 -27.22 19.91
CA PHE A 468 3.93 -27.30 18.74
C PHE A 468 4.49 -25.93 18.39
N VAL A 469 5.80 -25.81 18.23
CA VAL A 469 6.47 -24.59 17.75
C VAL A 469 7.01 -24.86 16.35
N ASP A 470 6.47 -24.14 15.36
CA ASP A 470 6.94 -24.19 13.97
C ASP A 470 8.27 -23.45 13.84
N GLY A 471 9.22 -24.07 13.18
CA GLY A 471 10.62 -23.64 13.23
C GLY A 471 10.94 -22.31 12.57
N GLY A 472 10.34 -22.03 11.40
CA GLY A 472 10.63 -20.81 10.67
C GLY A 472 12.08 -20.67 10.19
N VAL A 473 12.59 -19.44 10.17
CA VAL A 473 13.96 -19.14 9.72
C VAL A 473 14.99 -19.57 10.74
N ASP A 474 16.07 -20.20 10.27
CA ASP A 474 17.22 -20.63 11.07
C ASP A 474 16.90 -21.63 12.20
N ALA A 475 15.73 -22.26 12.19
CA ALA A 475 15.27 -23.16 13.23
C ALA A 475 16.21 -24.36 13.49
N ASP A 476 16.95 -24.80 12.49
CA ASP A 476 17.93 -25.90 12.59
C ASP A 476 19.37 -25.40 12.72
N GLY A 477 19.58 -24.08 12.76
CA GLY A 477 20.90 -23.45 12.82
C GLY A 477 21.74 -23.59 11.54
N SER A 478 21.18 -24.11 10.46
CA SER A 478 21.87 -24.29 9.16
C SER A 478 21.74 -23.07 8.23
N GLY A 479 20.89 -22.10 8.60
CA GLY A 479 20.47 -21.01 7.73
C GLY A 479 19.43 -21.42 6.70
N SER A 480 18.78 -22.58 6.85
CA SER A 480 17.62 -23.02 6.08
C SER A 480 16.33 -22.48 6.68
N PHE A 481 15.22 -22.84 6.10
CA PHE A 481 13.87 -22.52 6.59
C PHE A 481 13.12 -23.82 6.87
N VAL A 482 12.33 -23.83 7.94
CA VAL A 482 11.46 -24.97 8.28
C VAL A 482 10.00 -24.55 8.14
N ALA A 483 9.23 -25.32 7.40
CA ALA A 483 7.78 -25.20 7.31
C ALA A 483 7.14 -26.53 7.73
N SER A 484 5.87 -26.51 8.08
CA SER A 484 5.17 -27.69 8.59
C SER A 484 3.83 -27.91 7.89
N ILE A 485 3.35 -29.14 7.93
CA ILE A 485 2.01 -29.50 7.50
C ILE A 485 1.31 -30.26 8.63
N MET A 486 0.03 -29.94 8.84
CA MET A 486 -0.87 -30.67 9.73
C MET A 486 -1.79 -31.54 8.88
N HIS A 487 -1.65 -32.85 8.97
CA HIS A 487 -2.63 -33.80 8.42
C HIS A 487 -3.70 -34.04 9.48
N ILE A 488 -4.82 -33.38 9.34
CA ILE A 488 -5.93 -33.40 10.31
C ILE A 488 -6.95 -34.43 9.86
N SER A 489 -7.32 -35.37 10.77
CA SER A 489 -8.27 -36.44 10.47
C SER A 489 -9.22 -36.68 11.64
N SER A 490 -10.18 -37.61 11.47
CA SER A 490 -11.04 -38.05 12.58
C SER A 490 -10.25 -38.66 13.74
N ASP A 491 -9.08 -39.20 13.52
CA ASP A 491 -8.28 -39.94 14.51
C ASP A 491 -7.31 -39.03 15.28
N GLY A 492 -6.88 -37.92 14.70
CA GLY A 492 -5.91 -37.00 15.29
C GLY A 492 -5.28 -36.08 14.28
N ILE A 493 -4.17 -35.47 14.67
CA ILE A 493 -3.34 -34.59 13.87
C ILE A 493 -1.97 -35.24 13.73
N GLU A 494 -1.50 -35.45 12.51
CA GLU A 494 -0.11 -35.79 12.24
C GLU A 494 0.62 -34.51 11.82
N LEU A 495 1.64 -34.13 12.59
CA LEU A 495 2.52 -32.99 12.34
C LEU A 495 3.74 -33.48 11.57
N CYS A 496 4.07 -32.83 10.47
CA CYS A 496 5.26 -33.13 9.70
C CYS A 496 5.97 -31.82 9.34
N SER A 497 7.24 -31.67 9.72
CA SER A 497 8.04 -30.49 9.43
C SER A 497 9.23 -30.84 8.56
N ALA A 498 9.50 -29.99 7.56
CA ALA A 498 10.62 -30.18 6.64
C ALA A 498 11.40 -28.90 6.40
N ASP A 499 12.68 -29.04 6.08
CA ASP A 499 13.53 -27.94 5.68
C ASP A 499 13.43 -27.61 4.18
N THR A 500 14.16 -26.61 3.73
CA THR A 500 14.22 -26.17 2.31
C THR A 500 14.72 -27.24 1.36
N ASP A 501 15.45 -28.24 1.85
CA ASP A 501 15.97 -29.38 1.06
C ASP A 501 14.99 -30.57 1.04
N GLY A 502 13.86 -30.47 1.75
CA GLY A 502 12.84 -31.50 1.88
C GLY A 502 13.20 -32.58 2.88
N GLN A 503 14.18 -32.34 3.76
CA GLN A 503 14.50 -33.26 4.84
C GLN A 503 13.45 -33.14 5.94
N ILE A 504 12.81 -34.26 6.29
CA ILE A 504 11.87 -34.30 7.42
C ILE A 504 12.65 -34.19 8.71
N LEU A 505 12.30 -33.18 9.52
CA LEU A 505 12.95 -32.86 10.80
C LEU A 505 12.11 -33.28 12.00
N LEU A 506 10.77 -33.26 11.84
CA LEU A 506 9.82 -33.66 12.88
C LEU A 506 8.67 -34.45 12.26
N SER A 507 8.20 -35.48 12.98
CA SER A 507 6.99 -36.24 12.67
C SER A 507 6.37 -36.73 13.99
N GLU A 508 5.26 -36.10 14.39
CA GLU A 508 4.59 -36.36 15.67
C GLU A 508 3.10 -36.57 15.47
N GLN A 509 2.47 -37.34 16.37
CA GLN A 509 1.03 -37.57 16.38
C GLN A 509 0.36 -37.00 17.63
N VAL A 510 -0.72 -36.25 17.41
CA VAL A 510 -1.57 -35.67 18.46
C VAL A 510 -2.94 -36.32 18.38
N LEU A 511 -3.39 -36.93 19.48
CA LEU A 511 -4.74 -37.47 19.58
C LEU A 511 -5.73 -36.40 20.02
N TRP A 512 -6.96 -36.51 19.54
CA TRP A 512 -8.03 -35.62 19.98
C TRP A 512 -8.39 -35.83 21.47
N ARG A 513 -8.72 -34.74 22.15
CA ARG A 513 -9.10 -34.69 23.58
C ARG A 513 -10.60 -34.60 23.77
#